data_5380d77f64b9711dbda66b5ccbc9067b
#
_entry.id   5380d77f64b9711dbda66b5ccbc9067b
#
_cell.length_a   1.000
_cell.length_b   1.000
_cell.length_c   1.000
_cell.angle_alpha   90.00
_cell.angle_beta   90.00
_cell.angle_gamma   90.00
#
_symmetry.space_group_name_H-M   'P 1'
#
loop_
_entity.id
_entity.type
_entity.pdbx_description
1 polymer ?
#
loop_
_entity_poly.entity_id
_entity_poly.type
_entity_poly.pdbx_seq_one_letter_code
_entity_poly.pdbx_strand_id
1 'polypeptide(L)'
;METRGKVLILGATGGIGGETARRLIQKKWDVRALKRGLHGSEQRDDIQWIGGDVLDPDQVAAAAAGCSAIVHAVNPPGYRNWEHLVLPMLRNTIGAAERTGALIVLPGTVYNYGPDAFPLVREDAPQMPVTKKGAIRVQMENELEAYSQRGGRVLILRAGDFFGPRAGNNWFSQGLIKPGKLPGVISNPGSHETGHQWAYLPDVAETIAALLERREELEPFARFHMQGHWDADGSEMVSAIQRTAARYGGVAKIQSFPWWIAYLAAPFNATLRELLEMRYLWRQSVRLDNTKLVKFLGAEPHTPLDVAVHTTLQGQGCIDHTEIPRTTV
;
A
#
# COMPACT_ATOMS: atom_id res chain seq x y z
N MET A 1 -21.97 8.10 21.09
CA MET A 1 -21.02 8.88 20.25
C MET A 1 -21.39 8.56 18.81
N GLU A 2 -21.68 9.56 18.00
CA GLU A 2 -21.98 9.35 16.57
C GLU A 2 -20.77 8.78 15.83
N THR A 3 -21.00 7.73 15.05
CA THR A 3 -20.00 7.18 14.14
C THR A 3 -19.88 8.07 12.90
N ARG A 4 -18.67 8.21 12.35
CA ARG A 4 -18.43 9.01 11.12
C ARG A 4 -18.98 8.36 9.85
N GLY A 5 -19.38 7.11 9.94
CA GLY A 5 -19.93 6.30 8.86
C GLY A 5 -19.44 4.86 8.96
N LYS A 6 -19.96 4.03 8.08
CA LYS A 6 -19.57 2.62 7.97
C LYS A 6 -18.72 2.40 6.73
N VAL A 7 -17.65 1.62 6.86
CA VAL A 7 -16.72 1.30 5.77
C VAL A 7 -16.51 -0.21 5.66
N LEU A 8 -16.58 -0.74 4.43
CA LEU A 8 -16.15 -2.10 4.13
C LEU A 8 -14.69 -2.10 3.68
N ILE A 9 -13.87 -2.98 4.27
CA ILE A 9 -12.48 -3.16 3.83
C ILE A 9 -12.33 -4.57 3.25
N LEU A 10 -12.05 -4.61 1.96
CA LEU A 10 -11.66 -5.81 1.25
C LEU A 10 -10.14 -5.94 1.32
N GLY A 11 -9.64 -7.00 1.96
CA GLY A 11 -8.20 -7.19 2.19
C GLY A 11 -7.69 -6.66 3.54
N ALA A 12 -8.54 -6.57 4.57
CA ALA A 12 -8.17 -6.11 5.92
C ALA A 12 -7.11 -6.99 6.62
N THR A 13 -6.87 -8.21 6.16
CA THR A 13 -5.77 -9.06 6.65
C THR A 13 -4.40 -8.73 6.03
N GLY A 14 -4.37 -7.88 5.00
CA GLY A 14 -3.13 -7.42 4.35
C GLY A 14 -2.56 -6.15 5.00
N GLY A 15 -1.36 -5.74 4.56
CA GLY A 15 -0.67 -4.57 5.11
C GLY A 15 -1.50 -3.29 5.04
N ILE A 16 -1.81 -2.83 3.83
CA ILE A 16 -2.54 -1.56 3.63
C ILE A 16 -3.97 -1.62 4.16
N GLY A 17 -4.71 -2.71 3.88
CA GLY A 17 -6.09 -2.86 4.36
C GLY A 17 -6.17 -2.94 5.88
N GLY A 18 -5.24 -3.64 6.52
CA GLY A 18 -5.17 -3.75 7.99
C GLY A 18 -4.78 -2.45 8.67
N GLU A 19 -3.80 -1.69 8.12
CA GLU A 19 -3.45 -0.37 8.68
C GLU A 19 -4.62 0.62 8.51
N THR A 20 -5.27 0.61 7.34
CA THR A 20 -6.46 1.44 7.09
C THR A 20 -7.60 1.10 8.06
N ALA A 21 -7.86 -0.20 8.30
CA ALA A 21 -8.86 -0.64 9.27
C ALA A 21 -8.59 -0.06 10.68
N ARG A 22 -7.37 -0.27 11.19
CA ARG A 22 -6.97 0.23 12.51
C ARG A 22 -7.10 1.75 12.61
N ARG A 23 -6.67 2.47 11.57
CA ARG A 23 -6.74 3.91 11.58
C ARG A 23 -8.17 4.43 11.56
N LEU A 24 -9.04 3.83 10.76
CA LEU A 24 -10.45 4.20 10.69
C LEU A 24 -11.19 3.93 12.02
N ILE A 25 -10.88 2.82 12.71
CA ILE A 25 -11.40 2.55 14.06
C ILE A 25 -10.99 3.66 15.03
N GLN A 26 -9.70 4.06 15.05
CA GLN A 26 -9.22 5.16 15.89
C GLN A 26 -9.94 6.48 15.59
N LYS A 27 -10.34 6.68 14.34
CA LYS A 27 -11.13 7.82 13.85
C LYS A 27 -12.65 7.63 14.03
N LYS A 28 -13.08 6.59 14.75
CA LYS A 28 -14.50 6.28 15.08
C LYS A 28 -15.36 5.95 13.86
N TRP A 29 -14.80 5.30 12.88
CA TRP A 29 -15.56 4.65 11.82
C TRP A 29 -16.03 3.27 12.29
N ASP A 30 -17.21 2.86 11.82
CA ASP A 30 -17.70 1.50 11.95
C ASP A 30 -17.06 0.65 10.83
N VAL A 31 -16.13 -0.22 11.21
CA VAL A 31 -15.30 -0.97 10.25
C VAL A 31 -15.80 -2.39 10.07
N ARG A 32 -16.10 -2.75 8.85
CA ARG A 32 -16.47 -4.09 8.41
C ARG A 32 -15.42 -4.66 7.48
N ALA A 33 -15.14 -5.95 7.56
CA ALA A 33 -14.16 -6.62 6.71
C ALA A 33 -14.68 -7.97 6.20
N LEU A 34 -14.42 -8.27 4.93
CA LEU A 34 -14.75 -9.57 4.33
C LEU A 34 -13.54 -10.52 4.48
N LYS A 35 -13.78 -11.76 4.94
CA LYS A 35 -12.74 -12.76 5.20
C LYS A 35 -13.15 -14.13 4.72
N ARG A 36 -12.31 -14.74 3.89
CA ARG A 36 -12.49 -16.12 3.44
C ARG A 36 -12.29 -17.11 4.59
N GLY A 37 -13.04 -18.22 4.56
CA GLY A 37 -12.95 -19.29 5.54
C GLY A 37 -13.57 -18.97 6.91
N LEU A 38 -14.22 -17.83 7.06
CA LEU A 38 -15.07 -17.53 8.20
C LEU A 38 -16.51 -17.93 7.87
N HIS A 39 -17.19 -18.61 8.78
CA HIS A 39 -18.63 -18.89 8.69
C HIS A 39 -19.42 -17.88 9.49
N GLY A 40 -20.34 -17.16 8.83
CA GLY A 40 -21.16 -16.12 9.49
C GLY A 40 -20.38 -14.82 9.71
N SER A 41 -20.51 -14.24 10.90
CA SER A 41 -19.83 -12.99 11.30
C SER A 41 -19.29 -13.08 12.71
N GLU A 42 -18.17 -12.38 12.96
CA GLU A 42 -17.56 -12.24 14.29
C GLU A 42 -17.12 -10.79 14.53
N GLN A 43 -17.17 -10.34 15.79
CA GLN A 43 -16.59 -9.06 16.20
C GLN A 43 -15.21 -9.34 16.81
N ARG A 44 -14.15 -8.78 16.23
CA ARG A 44 -12.80 -8.91 16.75
C ARG A 44 -11.97 -7.67 16.40
N ASP A 45 -11.21 -7.15 17.39
CA ASP A 45 -10.36 -5.96 17.24
C ASP A 45 -11.14 -4.73 16.73
N ASP A 46 -12.38 -4.54 17.23
CA ASP A 46 -13.32 -3.50 16.78
C ASP A 46 -13.68 -3.56 15.28
N ILE A 47 -13.46 -4.70 14.64
CA ILE A 47 -13.84 -4.99 13.26
C ILE A 47 -14.96 -6.00 13.23
N GLN A 48 -16.05 -5.68 12.51
CA GLN A 48 -17.06 -6.67 12.15
C GLN A 48 -16.56 -7.51 10.97
N TRP A 49 -16.05 -8.70 11.26
CA TRP A 49 -15.63 -9.65 10.25
C TRP A 49 -16.83 -10.40 9.69
N ILE A 50 -16.93 -10.50 8.37
CA ILE A 50 -17.99 -11.21 7.66
C ILE A 50 -17.34 -12.31 6.82
N GLY A 51 -17.87 -13.52 6.91
CA GLY A 51 -17.44 -14.63 6.06
C GLY A 51 -17.86 -14.41 4.62
N GLY A 52 -16.91 -14.57 3.69
CA GLY A 52 -17.19 -14.46 2.26
C GLY A 52 -15.94 -14.32 1.39
N ASP A 53 -16.16 -14.44 0.08
CA ASP A 53 -15.11 -14.28 -0.96
C ASP A 53 -15.39 -13.02 -1.80
N VAL A 54 -14.35 -12.27 -2.08
CA VAL A 54 -14.41 -11.07 -2.95
C VAL A 54 -14.76 -11.44 -4.40
N LEU A 55 -14.56 -12.70 -4.79
CA LEU A 55 -14.97 -13.22 -6.10
C LEU A 55 -16.47 -13.52 -6.19
N ASP A 56 -17.20 -13.52 -5.09
CA ASP A 56 -18.65 -13.69 -5.05
C ASP A 56 -19.35 -12.32 -4.99
N PRO A 57 -20.04 -11.88 -6.05
CA PRO A 57 -20.65 -10.55 -6.11
C PRO A 57 -21.75 -10.34 -5.06
N ASP A 58 -22.50 -11.38 -4.69
CA ASP A 58 -23.59 -11.26 -3.73
C ASP A 58 -23.06 -11.17 -2.29
N GLN A 59 -21.98 -11.88 -1.96
CA GLN A 59 -21.33 -11.77 -0.66
C GLN A 59 -20.67 -10.40 -0.48
N VAL A 60 -20.04 -9.83 -1.54
CA VAL A 60 -19.49 -8.47 -1.49
C VAL A 60 -20.59 -7.43 -1.32
N ALA A 61 -21.69 -7.56 -2.07
CA ALA A 61 -22.83 -6.66 -1.98
C ALA A 61 -23.51 -6.72 -0.59
N ALA A 62 -23.70 -7.91 -0.04
CA ALA A 62 -24.23 -8.09 1.31
C ALA A 62 -23.32 -7.47 2.38
N ALA A 63 -22.00 -7.67 2.26
CA ALA A 63 -21.03 -7.08 3.18
C ALA A 63 -20.99 -5.54 3.07
N ALA A 64 -21.22 -4.97 1.89
CA ALA A 64 -21.23 -3.52 1.65
C ALA A 64 -22.53 -2.83 2.08
N ALA A 65 -23.58 -3.56 2.42
CA ALA A 65 -24.89 -2.97 2.76
C ALA A 65 -24.77 -1.93 3.88
N GLY A 66 -25.23 -0.69 3.59
CA GLY A 66 -25.16 0.44 4.51
C GLY A 66 -23.77 1.03 4.73
N CYS A 67 -22.76 0.62 3.97
CA CYS A 67 -21.44 1.25 3.97
C CYS A 67 -21.44 2.52 3.10
N SER A 68 -20.81 3.58 3.60
CA SER A 68 -20.58 4.83 2.85
C SER A 68 -19.29 4.81 2.03
N ALA A 69 -18.39 3.85 2.31
CA ALA A 69 -17.17 3.64 1.56
C ALA A 69 -16.78 2.16 1.48
N ILE A 70 -16.06 1.78 0.42
CA ILE A 70 -15.47 0.45 0.24
C ILE A 70 -13.99 0.64 -0.09
N VAL A 71 -13.10 0.18 0.77
CA VAL A 71 -11.65 0.17 0.52
C VAL A 71 -11.29 -1.13 -0.21
N HIS A 72 -10.91 -1.02 -1.48
CA HIS A 72 -10.48 -2.15 -2.29
C HIS A 72 -8.96 -2.35 -2.15
N ALA A 73 -8.54 -2.99 -1.04
CA ALA A 73 -7.14 -3.29 -0.72
C ALA A 73 -6.79 -4.78 -0.87
N VAL A 74 -7.66 -5.54 -1.55
CA VAL A 74 -7.46 -6.98 -1.78
C VAL A 74 -6.55 -7.21 -2.98
N ASN A 75 -5.62 -8.16 -2.81
CA ASN A 75 -4.78 -8.69 -3.87
C ASN A 75 -4.70 -10.22 -3.75
N PRO A 76 -4.62 -10.96 -4.87
CA PRO A 76 -4.34 -12.39 -4.85
C PRO A 76 -3.00 -12.67 -4.17
N PRO A 77 -2.92 -13.66 -3.25
CA PRO A 77 -1.67 -14.00 -2.56
C PRO A 77 -0.56 -14.39 -3.53
N GLY A 78 0.66 -13.88 -3.32
CA GLY A 78 1.84 -14.21 -4.10
C GLY A 78 1.73 -13.86 -5.59
N TYR A 79 0.88 -12.89 -5.95
CA TYR A 79 0.62 -12.46 -7.33
C TYR A 79 0.14 -13.57 -8.30
N ARG A 80 -0.35 -14.70 -7.75
CA ARG A 80 -0.83 -15.83 -8.56
C ARG A 80 -2.13 -15.49 -9.26
N ASN A 81 -2.23 -15.85 -10.55
CA ASN A 81 -3.42 -15.65 -11.40
C ASN A 81 -3.95 -14.19 -11.40
N TRP A 82 -3.06 -13.23 -11.30
CA TRP A 82 -3.41 -11.82 -11.16
C TRP A 82 -4.30 -11.32 -12.30
N GLU A 83 -3.96 -11.69 -13.54
CA GLU A 83 -4.71 -11.34 -14.74
C GLU A 83 -6.17 -11.87 -14.74
N HIS A 84 -6.43 -12.99 -14.04
CA HIS A 84 -7.76 -13.61 -13.99
C HIS A 84 -8.56 -13.24 -12.75
N LEU A 85 -7.92 -12.72 -11.69
CA LEU A 85 -8.59 -12.50 -10.40
C LEU A 85 -8.81 -11.03 -10.09
N VAL A 86 -7.88 -10.15 -10.44
CA VAL A 86 -7.90 -8.75 -9.98
C VAL A 86 -9.09 -7.99 -10.54
N LEU A 87 -9.36 -8.10 -11.84
CA LEU A 87 -10.47 -7.40 -12.48
C LEU A 87 -11.85 -7.93 -12.04
N PRO A 88 -12.09 -9.25 -11.95
CA PRO A 88 -13.34 -9.77 -11.36
C PRO A 88 -13.57 -9.28 -9.93
N MET A 89 -12.54 -9.28 -9.06
CA MET A 89 -12.65 -8.72 -7.70
C MET A 89 -13.06 -7.24 -7.72
N LEU A 90 -12.45 -6.44 -8.60
CA LEU A 90 -12.80 -5.02 -8.74
C LEU A 90 -14.23 -4.82 -9.24
N ARG A 91 -14.67 -5.58 -10.23
CA ARG A 91 -16.04 -5.51 -10.77
C ARG A 91 -17.08 -5.84 -9.72
N ASN A 92 -16.82 -6.83 -8.84
CA ASN A 92 -17.69 -7.11 -7.71
C ASN A 92 -17.74 -5.95 -6.72
N THR A 93 -16.62 -5.25 -6.50
CA THR A 93 -16.58 -4.03 -5.69
C THR A 93 -17.41 -2.91 -6.33
N ILE A 94 -17.27 -2.71 -7.65
CA ILE A 94 -18.06 -1.72 -8.40
C ILE A 94 -19.56 -2.05 -8.30
N GLY A 95 -19.95 -3.31 -8.54
CA GLY A 95 -21.35 -3.73 -8.42
C GLY A 95 -21.94 -3.54 -7.01
N ALA A 96 -21.14 -3.76 -5.95
CA ALA A 96 -21.55 -3.45 -4.59
C ALA A 96 -21.70 -1.94 -4.33
N ALA A 97 -20.79 -1.14 -4.88
CA ALA A 97 -20.85 0.32 -4.77
C ALA A 97 -22.03 0.92 -5.57
N GLU A 98 -22.37 0.36 -6.73
CA GLU A 98 -23.59 0.74 -7.51
C GLU A 98 -24.87 0.52 -6.69
N ARG A 99 -24.93 -0.57 -5.89
CA ARG A 99 -26.10 -0.87 -5.05
C ARG A 99 -26.19 0.01 -3.79
N THR A 100 -25.07 0.51 -3.28
CA THR A 100 -25.00 1.21 -1.98
C THR A 100 -24.77 2.71 -2.08
N GLY A 101 -24.30 3.21 -3.23
CA GLY A 101 -23.79 4.58 -3.39
C GLY A 101 -22.45 4.82 -2.69
N ALA A 102 -21.75 3.77 -2.25
CA ALA A 102 -20.50 3.89 -1.51
C ALA A 102 -19.36 4.43 -2.38
N LEU A 103 -18.51 5.29 -1.79
CA LEU A 103 -17.25 5.72 -2.39
C LEU A 103 -16.27 4.54 -2.45
N ILE A 104 -15.74 4.23 -3.63
CA ILE A 104 -14.66 3.23 -3.76
C ILE A 104 -13.31 3.92 -3.51
N VAL A 105 -12.53 3.38 -2.57
CA VAL A 105 -11.14 3.78 -2.33
C VAL A 105 -10.20 2.70 -2.87
N LEU A 106 -9.35 3.08 -3.84
CA LEU A 106 -8.33 2.20 -4.39
C LEU A 106 -6.93 2.69 -4.00
N PRO A 107 -6.14 1.91 -3.24
CA PRO A 107 -4.70 2.13 -3.13
C PRO A 107 -4.04 1.95 -4.49
N GLY A 108 -3.55 3.06 -5.06
CA GLY A 108 -2.88 3.09 -6.36
C GLY A 108 -1.41 2.66 -6.26
N THR A 109 -0.80 2.38 -7.41
CA THR A 109 0.61 1.98 -7.52
C THR A 109 1.33 2.81 -8.57
N VAL A 110 2.66 2.81 -8.55
CA VAL A 110 3.50 3.44 -9.59
C VAL A 110 3.59 2.60 -10.87
N TYR A 111 3.08 1.37 -10.87
CA TYR A 111 3.19 0.41 -11.98
C TYR A 111 2.42 0.83 -13.23
N ASN A 112 1.49 1.75 -13.10
CA ASN A 112 0.73 2.34 -14.20
C ASN A 112 1.61 3.13 -15.17
N TYR A 113 2.81 3.54 -14.72
CA TYR A 113 3.68 4.44 -15.46
C TYR A 113 4.93 3.74 -15.97
N GLY A 114 5.35 4.13 -17.16
CA GLY A 114 6.62 3.77 -17.75
C GLY A 114 7.66 4.90 -17.64
N PRO A 115 8.86 4.68 -18.18
CA PRO A 115 9.95 5.66 -18.19
C PRO A 115 9.63 7.00 -18.83
N ASP A 116 8.61 7.06 -19.68
CA ASP A 116 8.10 8.26 -20.33
C ASP A 116 7.55 9.30 -19.35
N ALA A 117 7.03 8.85 -18.19
CA ALA A 117 6.49 9.71 -17.14
C ALA A 117 7.51 10.13 -16.07
N PHE A 118 8.74 9.59 -16.11
CA PHE A 118 9.76 9.80 -15.07
C PHE A 118 10.57 11.08 -15.29
N PRO A 119 11.22 11.67 -14.26
CA PRO A 119 11.30 11.19 -12.87
C PRO A 119 10.16 11.67 -11.94
N LEU A 120 9.36 12.67 -12.33
CA LEU A 120 8.32 13.26 -11.49
C LEU A 120 6.93 13.02 -12.12
N VAL A 121 6.15 12.15 -11.48
CA VAL A 121 4.83 11.74 -11.98
C VAL A 121 3.73 12.53 -11.30
N ARG A 122 2.89 13.19 -12.10
CA ARG A 122 1.70 13.93 -11.66
C ARG A 122 0.44 13.10 -11.88
N GLU A 123 -0.68 13.50 -11.25
CA GLU A 123 -1.95 12.78 -11.36
C GLU A 123 -2.53 12.77 -12.79
N ASP A 124 -2.16 13.76 -13.60
CA ASP A 124 -2.58 13.91 -15.00
C ASP A 124 -1.60 13.26 -16.01
N ALA A 125 -0.48 12.69 -15.54
CA ALA A 125 0.47 12.04 -16.41
C ALA A 125 -0.14 10.85 -17.17
N PRO A 126 0.19 10.67 -18.46
CA PRO A 126 -0.24 9.50 -19.23
C PRO A 126 0.22 8.19 -18.58
N GLN A 127 -0.67 7.22 -18.54
CA GLN A 127 -0.37 5.89 -17.98
C GLN A 127 0.08 4.95 -19.11
N MET A 128 1.39 4.81 -19.30
CA MET A 128 2.03 3.96 -20.31
C MET A 128 2.82 2.82 -19.66
N PRO A 129 2.13 1.77 -19.16
CA PRO A 129 2.77 0.71 -18.39
C PRO A 129 3.69 -0.14 -19.25
N VAL A 130 4.86 -0.52 -18.71
CA VAL A 130 5.84 -1.40 -19.37
C VAL A 130 5.77 -2.85 -18.85
N THR A 131 4.83 -3.14 -17.97
CA THR A 131 4.66 -4.46 -17.35
C THR A 131 3.23 -4.96 -17.46
N LYS A 132 3.03 -6.28 -17.40
CA LYS A 132 1.68 -6.88 -17.35
C LYS A 132 0.88 -6.39 -16.15
N LYS A 133 1.53 -6.31 -14.98
CA LYS A 133 0.88 -5.78 -13.76
C LYS A 133 0.47 -4.33 -13.93
N GLY A 134 1.33 -3.51 -14.52
CA GLY A 134 1.00 -2.13 -14.83
C GLY A 134 -0.20 -2.03 -15.76
N ALA A 135 -0.28 -2.83 -16.82
CA ALA A 135 -1.42 -2.86 -17.74
C ALA A 135 -2.73 -3.23 -17.02
N ILE A 136 -2.70 -4.22 -16.11
CA ILE A 136 -3.87 -4.58 -15.30
C ILE A 136 -4.27 -3.42 -14.38
N ARG A 137 -3.32 -2.72 -13.76
CA ARG A 137 -3.60 -1.55 -12.92
C ARG A 137 -4.21 -0.40 -13.70
N VAL A 138 -3.73 -0.14 -14.91
CA VAL A 138 -4.35 0.84 -15.82
C VAL A 138 -5.78 0.44 -16.15
N GLN A 139 -6.02 -0.83 -16.45
CA GLN A 139 -7.37 -1.33 -16.72
C GLN A 139 -8.30 -1.18 -15.51
N MET A 140 -7.81 -1.45 -14.28
CA MET A 140 -8.58 -1.20 -13.06
C MET A 140 -9.01 0.27 -12.95
N GLU A 141 -8.09 1.21 -13.18
CA GLU A 141 -8.40 2.65 -13.10
C GLU A 141 -9.36 3.07 -14.21
N ASN A 142 -9.23 2.54 -15.42
CA ASN A 142 -10.18 2.79 -16.51
C ASN A 142 -11.60 2.29 -16.18
N GLU A 143 -11.75 1.10 -15.57
CA GLU A 143 -13.05 0.59 -15.14
C GLU A 143 -13.67 1.44 -14.02
N LEU A 144 -12.84 1.96 -13.10
CA LEU A 144 -13.29 2.89 -12.06
C LEU A 144 -13.65 4.27 -12.63
N GLU A 145 -12.92 4.77 -13.61
CA GLU A 145 -13.26 6.02 -14.29
C GLU A 145 -14.58 5.89 -15.04
N ALA A 146 -14.78 4.80 -15.78
CA ALA A 146 -16.05 4.50 -16.45
C ALA A 146 -17.20 4.35 -15.44
N TYR A 147 -16.98 3.79 -14.26
CA TYR A 147 -17.94 3.76 -13.17
C TYR A 147 -18.28 5.17 -12.67
N SER A 148 -17.28 6.01 -12.48
CA SER A 148 -17.49 7.41 -12.06
C SER A 148 -18.28 8.22 -13.09
N GLN A 149 -18.03 8.03 -14.38
CA GLN A 149 -18.80 8.68 -15.46
C GLN A 149 -20.29 8.30 -15.47
N ARG A 150 -20.63 7.15 -14.85
CA ARG A 150 -22.03 6.73 -14.65
C ARG A 150 -22.64 7.19 -13.31
N GLY A 151 -21.98 8.12 -12.62
CA GLY A 151 -22.45 8.70 -11.36
C GLY A 151 -21.88 8.04 -10.09
N GLY A 152 -20.95 7.11 -10.24
CA GLY A 152 -20.21 6.53 -9.11
C GLY A 152 -19.18 7.50 -8.53
N ARG A 153 -18.63 7.15 -7.35
CA ARG A 153 -17.59 7.96 -6.68
C ARG A 153 -16.36 7.12 -6.42
N VAL A 154 -15.20 7.66 -6.77
CA VAL A 154 -13.92 6.95 -6.69
C VAL A 154 -12.84 7.85 -6.08
N LEU A 155 -12.04 7.29 -5.18
CA LEU A 155 -10.83 7.88 -4.64
C LEU A 155 -9.65 6.94 -4.91
N ILE A 156 -8.66 7.39 -5.66
CA ILE A 156 -7.40 6.68 -5.85
C ILE A 156 -6.31 7.44 -5.09
N LEU A 157 -5.69 6.76 -4.12
CA LEU A 157 -4.50 7.28 -3.43
C LEU A 157 -3.29 6.47 -3.86
N ARG A 158 -2.40 7.08 -4.64
CA ARG A 158 -1.19 6.45 -5.16
C ARG A 158 0.01 6.77 -4.28
N ALA A 159 0.82 5.76 -4.00
CA ALA A 159 2.02 5.90 -3.18
C ALA A 159 3.16 5.04 -3.75
N GLY A 160 4.39 5.30 -3.29
CA GLY A 160 5.57 4.50 -3.59
C GLY A 160 5.56 3.11 -2.94
N ASP A 161 6.72 2.47 -2.85
CA ASP A 161 6.83 1.14 -2.26
C ASP A 161 6.52 1.15 -0.76
N PHE A 162 5.65 0.24 -0.34
CA PHE A 162 5.16 0.18 1.02
C PHE A 162 6.17 -0.42 2.00
N PHE A 163 6.25 0.19 3.18
CA PHE A 163 6.89 -0.40 4.35
C PHE A 163 6.07 -0.09 5.61
N GLY A 164 6.31 -0.82 6.70
CA GLY A 164 5.59 -0.61 7.95
C GLY A 164 5.59 -1.83 8.85
N PRO A 165 5.13 -1.67 10.10
CA PRO A 165 5.26 -2.69 11.14
C PRO A 165 4.53 -4.01 10.83
N ARG A 166 3.46 -3.95 10.05
CA ARG A 166 2.62 -5.10 9.67
C ARG A 166 2.55 -5.29 8.16
N ALA A 167 3.49 -4.70 7.44
CA ALA A 167 3.59 -4.87 6.00
C ALA A 167 4.24 -6.24 5.69
N GLY A 168 3.47 -7.18 5.12
CA GLY A 168 3.97 -8.53 4.86
C GLY A 168 4.74 -8.65 3.54
N ASN A 169 4.05 -8.61 2.42
CA ASN A 169 4.61 -8.87 1.10
C ASN A 169 5.08 -7.56 0.42
N ASN A 170 6.27 -7.06 0.75
CA ASN A 170 6.83 -5.82 0.22
C ASN A 170 8.37 -5.90 0.10
N TRP A 171 8.96 -4.93 -0.61
CA TRP A 171 10.41 -4.86 -0.82
C TRP A 171 11.20 -4.72 0.47
N PHE A 172 10.72 -3.98 1.45
CA PHE A 172 11.42 -3.78 2.72
C PHE A 172 11.62 -5.12 3.45
N SER A 173 10.55 -5.90 3.64
CA SER A 173 10.59 -7.15 4.39
C SER A 173 11.13 -8.35 3.61
N GLN A 174 11.12 -8.31 2.27
CA GLN A 174 11.56 -9.43 1.42
C GLN A 174 12.90 -9.17 0.72
N GLY A 175 13.23 -7.91 0.47
CA GLY A 175 14.42 -7.51 -0.27
C GLY A 175 15.52 -6.93 0.60
N LEU A 176 15.18 -6.01 1.53
CA LEU A 176 16.20 -5.28 2.29
C LEU A 176 16.66 -6.02 3.54
N ILE A 177 15.72 -6.60 4.30
CA ILE A 177 15.99 -7.21 5.61
C ILE A 177 15.50 -8.66 5.66
N LYS A 178 15.76 -9.31 6.78
CA LYS A 178 15.20 -10.61 7.16
C LYS A 178 14.30 -10.42 8.39
N PRO A 179 12.95 -10.49 8.27
CA PRO A 179 12.06 -10.40 9.43
C PRO A 179 12.42 -11.39 10.54
N GLY A 180 12.18 -11.00 11.80
CA GLY A 180 12.47 -11.81 12.98
C GLY A 180 13.94 -11.86 13.38
N LYS A 181 14.82 -11.06 12.75
CA LYS A 181 16.25 -11.00 13.08
C LYS A 181 16.77 -9.57 13.04
N LEU A 182 17.63 -9.22 13.99
CA LEU A 182 18.37 -7.97 13.94
C LEU A 182 19.13 -7.87 12.60
N PRO A 183 19.01 -6.78 11.84
CA PRO A 183 19.65 -6.65 10.55
C PRO A 183 21.18 -6.74 10.65
N GLY A 184 21.79 -7.78 10.12
CA GLY A 184 23.25 -7.94 9.97
C GLY A 184 23.72 -7.67 8.55
N VAL A 185 22.81 -7.83 7.57
CA VAL A 185 23.01 -7.53 6.16
C VAL A 185 21.76 -6.81 5.65
N ILE A 186 21.97 -5.71 4.94
CA ILE A 186 20.94 -4.94 4.26
C ILE A 186 21.22 -5.01 2.77
N SER A 187 20.30 -5.61 2.01
CA SER A 187 20.45 -5.74 0.56
C SER A 187 19.75 -4.60 -0.15
N ASN A 188 20.50 -3.71 -0.81
CA ASN A 188 19.94 -2.59 -1.57
C ASN A 188 19.60 -3.01 -3.01
N PRO A 189 18.32 -3.01 -3.42
CA PRO A 189 17.92 -3.35 -4.79
C PRO A 189 18.28 -2.28 -5.83
N GLY A 190 18.40 -1.02 -5.39
CA GLY A 190 18.77 0.11 -6.23
C GLY A 190 20.27 0.17 -6.51
N SER A 191 20.63 1.02 -7.47
CA SER A 191 22.01 1.47 -7.67
C SER A 191 22.21 2.79 -6.92
N HIS A 192 23.46 3.12 -6.58
CA HIS A 192 23.80 4.47 -6.16
C HIS A 192 23.36 5.45 -7.25
N GLU A 193 22.84 6.60 -6.83
CA GLU A 193 22.32 7.68 -7.70
C GLU A 193 20.90 7.43 -8.27
N THR A 194 20.22 6.34 -7.90
CA THR A 194 18.83 6.11 -8.31
C THR A 194 17.89 6.40 -7.13
N GLY A 195 17.11 7.47 -7.26
CA GLY A 195 16.13 7.82 -6.23
C GLY A 195 14.98 6.83 -6.17
N HIS A 196 14.50 6.57 -4.95
CA HIS A 196 13.40 5.65 -4.70
C HIS A 196 12.38 6.25 -3.73
N GLN A 197 11.12 5.95 -3.93
CA GLN A 197 10.05 6.49 -3.11
C GLN A 197 9.42 5.43 -2.23
N TRP A 198 9.43 5.67 -0.92
CA TRP A 198 8.88 4.79 0.09
C TRP A 198 7.61 5.37 0.72
N ALA A 199 6.64 4.53 1.00
CA ALA A 199 5.40 4.92 1.63
C ALA A 199 5.20 4.14 2.94
N TYR A 200 5.22 4.86 4.06
CA TYR A 200 4.96 4.28 5.37
C TYR A 200 3.47 3.99 5.52
N LEU A 201 3.10 2.73 5.70
CA LEU A 201 1.69 2.29 5.70
C LEU A 201 0.79 3.00 6.70
N PRO A 202 1.24 3.32 7.94
CA PRO A 202 0.43 4.13 8.86
C PRO A 202 0.13 5.53 8.33
N ASP A 203 1.07 6.19 7.63
CA ASP A 203 0.84 7.51 7.02
C ASP A 203 -0.11 7.41 5.82
N VAL A 204 0.00 6.34 5.03
CA VAL A 204 -0.97 6.04 3.94
C VAL A 204 -2.37 5.84 4.51
N ALA A 205 -2.50 5.08 5.60
CA ALA A 205 -3.77 4.85 6.27
C ALA A 205 -4.36 6.14 6.86
N GLU A 206 -3.52 7.01 7.46
CA GLU A 206 -3.94 8.34 7.93
C GLU A 206 -4.44 9.20 6.78
N THR A 207 -3.73 9.20 5.65
CA THR A 207 -4.12 9.95 4.45
C THR A 207 -5.46 9.47 3.90
N ILE A 208 -5.67 8.14 3.81
CA ILE A 208 -6.98 7.58 3.41
C ILE A 208 -8.07 8.03 4.38
N ALA A 209 -7.82 7.97 5.70
CA ALA A 209 -8.80 8.40 6.70
C ALA A 209 -9.12 9.90 6.60
N ALA A 210 -8.12 10.75 6.41
CA ALA A 210 -8.30 12.19 6.25
C ALA A 210 -9.09 12.53 4.97
N LEU A 211 -8.83 11.83 3.86
CA LEU A 211 -9.59 12.00 2.62
C LEU A 211 -11.04 11.53 2.77
N LEU A 212 -11.27 10.42 3.48
CA LEU A 212 -12.61 9.93 3.78
C LEU A 212 -13.41 10.86 4.71
N GLU A 213 -12.75 11.57 5.62
CA GLU A 213 -13.39 12.60 6.46
C GLU A 213 -13.89 13.78 5.63
N ARG A 214 -13.26 14.06 4.51
CA ARG A 214 -13.59 15.14 3.57
C ARG A 214 -14.19 14.61 2.25
N ARG A 215 -14.75 13.41 2.27
CA ARG A 215 -15.25 12.74 1.05
C ARG A 215 -16.28 13.54 0.25
N GLU A 216 -17.07 14.39 0.91
CA GLU A 216 -18.08 15.21 0.23
C GLU A 216 -17.47 16.34 -0.61
N GLU A 217 -16.21 16.71 -0.35
CA GLU A 217 -15.45 17.71 -1.10
C GLU A 217 -14.68 17.11 -2.28
N LEU A 218 -14.64 15.78 -2.39
CA LEU A 218 -13.91 15.10 -3.46
C LEU A 218 -14.65 15.21 -4.79
N GLU A 219 -13.88 15.38 -5.85
CA GLU A 219 -14.35 15.18 -7.22
C GLU A 219 -14.90 13.75 -7.40
N PRO A 220 -15.86 13.50 -8.30
CA PRO A 220 -16.40 12.16 -8.53
C PRO A 220 -15.33 11.10 -8.82
N PHE A 221 -14.27 11.47 -9.55
CA PHE A 221 -13.07 10.64 -9.79
C PHE A 221 -11.84 11.35 -9.26
N ALA A 222 -11.62 11.23 -7.94
CA ALA A 222 -10.50 11.86 -7.26
C ALA A 222 -9.24 11.00 -7.32
N ARG A 223 -8.14 11.58 -7.77
CA ARG A 223 -6.80 10.97 -7.74
C ARG A 223 -5.86 11.87 -6.96
N PHE A 224 -5.11 11.27 -6.03
CA PHE A 224 -4.07 11.93 -5.25
C PHE A 224 -2.81 11.08 -5.22
N HIS A 225 -1.68 11.74 -5.24
CA HIS A 225 -0.37 11.14 -5.07
C HIS A 225 0.19 11.51 -3.70
N MET A 226 0.84 10.53 -3.04
CA MET A 226 1.64 10.76 -1.83
C MET A 226 3.12 10.82 -2.20
N GLN A 227 3.83 11.76 -1.63
CA GLN A 227 5.29 11.81 -1.73
C GLN A 227 5.94 10.79 -0.77
N GLY A 228 5.39 10.61 0.44
CA GLY A 228 5.98 9.74 1.46
C GLY A 228 7.43 10.12 1.76
N HIS A 229 8.33 9.13 1.74
CA HIS A 229 9.77 9.33 1.92
C HIS A 229 10.48 9.24 0.58
N TRP A 230 11.01 10.36 0.11
CA TRP A 230 11.84 10.41 -1.08
C TRP A 230 13.31 10.19 -0.72
N ASP A 231 13.84 9.04 -1.07
CA ASP A 231 15.25 8.67 -0.95
C ASP A 231 15.93 9.04 -2.28
N ALA A 232 16.67 10.16 -2.29
CA ALA A 232 17.10 10.79 -3.53
C ALA A 232 18.17 10.01 -4.30
N ASP A 233 18.97 9.22 -3.61
CA ASP A 233 20.09 8.45 -4.17
C ASP A 233 20.02 6.95 -3.83
N GLY A 234 18.93 6.51 -3.18
CA GLY A 234 18.73 5.13 -2.75
C GLY A 234 19.56 4.70 -1.54
N SER A 235 20.16 5.65 -0.80
CA SER A 235 21.01 5.36 0.35
C SER A 235 20.33 5.61 1.70
N GLU A 236 19.32 6.47 1.76
CA GLU A 236 18.75 6.95 3.02
C GLU A 236 17.96 5.85 3.76
N MET A 237 17.17 5.05 3.05
CA MET A 237 16.43 3.94 3.66
C MET A 237 17.37 2.91 4.27
N VAL A 238 18.40 2.49 3.53
CA VAL A 238 19.36 1.49 4.03
C VAL A 238 20.20 2.03 5.19
N SER A 239 20.52 3.33 5.17
CA SER A 239 21.22 4.04 6.25
C SER A 239 20.33 4.15 7.50
N ALA A 240 19.04 4.43 7.36
CA ALA A 240 18.09 4.47 8.47
C ALA A 240 17.94 3.10 9.15
N ILE A 241 17.89 2.01 8.36
CA ILE A 241 17.92 0.64 8.89
C ILE A 241 19.22 0.37 9.65
N GLN A 242 20.37 0.79 9.10
CA GLN A 242 21.68 0.61 9.71
C GLN A 242 21.80 1.39 11.04
N ARG A 243 21.39 2.66 11.05
CA ARG A 243 21.35 3.49 12.28
C ARG A 243 20.46 2.85 13.35
N THR A 244 19.30 2.34 12.94
CA THR A 244 18.38 1.68 13.88
C THR A 244 19.00 0.39 14.42
N ALA A 245 19.56 -0.48 13.57
CA ALA A 245 20.22 -1.72 14.02
C ALA A 245 21.38 -1.44 14.99
N ALA A 246 22.17 -0.39 14.76
CA ALA A 246 23.29 0.00 15.61
C ALA A 246 22.84 0.36 17.04
N ARG A 247 21.69 0.98 17.24
CA ARG A 247 21.12 1.29 18.57
C ARG A 247 20.81 0.03 19.39
N TYR A 248 20.67 -1.13 18.73
CA TYR A 248 20.44 -2.43 19.36
C TYR A 248 21.68 -3.34 19.30
N GLY A 249 22.87 -2.76 19.14
CA GLY A 249 24.15 -3.50 19.14
C GLY A 249 24.44 -4.25 17.83
N GLY A 250 23.65 -4.02 16.78
CA GLY A 250 23.87 -4.63 15.46
C GLY A 250 24.94 -3.91 14.65
N VAL A 251 25.68 -4.68 13.84
CA VAL A 251 26.62 -4.16 12.85
C VAL A 251 26.12 -4.61 11.48
N ALA A 252 25.23 -3.80 10.89
CA ALA A 252 24.65 -4.13 9.60
C ALA A 252 25.56 -3.68 8.45
N LYS A 253 25.83 -4.61 7.51
CA LYS A 253 26.58 -4.33 6.28
C LYS A 253 25.60 -4.08 5.14
N ILE A 254 25.78 -2.97 4.43
CA ILE A 254 25.01 -2.68 3.21
C ILE A 254 25.68 -3.39 2.04
N GLN A 255 24.92 -4.11 1.24
CA GLN A 255 25.37 -4.76 0.01
C GLN A 255 24.35 -4.58 -1.10
N SER A 256 24.80 -4.69 -2.35
CA SER A 256 23.89 -4.71 -3.50
C SER A 256 23.04 -5.98 -3.50
N PHE A 257 21.76 -5.84 -3.86
CA PHE A 257 20.88 -6.99 -4.05
C PHE A 257 21.41 -7.89 -5.18
N PRO A 258 21.51 -9.21 -4.96
CA PRO A 258 22.12 -10.11 -5.93
C PRO A 258 21.19 -10.43 -7.10
N TRP A 259 20.95 -9.46 -7.99
CA TRP A 259 20.04 -9.59 -9.13
C TRP A 259 20.38 -10.77 -10.04
N TRP A 260 21.66 -11.15 -10.14
CA TRP A 260 22.08 -12.29 -10.95
C TRP A 260 21.51 -13.61 -10.42
N ILE A 261 21.42 -13.78 -9.10
CA ILE A 261 20.76 -14.95 -8.48
C ILE A 261 19.27 -14.94 -8.81
N ALA A 262 18.63 -13.76 -8.73
CA ALA A 262 17.22 -13.62 -9.08
C ALA A 262 16.95 -14.05 -10.52
N TYR A 263 17.83 -13.68 -11.47
CA TYR A 263 17.72 -14.13 -12.88
C TYR A 263 17.84 -15.63 -13.04
N LEU A 264 18.82 -16.26 -12.37
CA LEU A 264 19.03 -17.71 -12.46
C LEU A 264 17.90 -18.52 -11.81
N ALA A 265 17.32 -18.02 -10.72
CA ALA A 265 16.27 -18.71 -9.97
C ALA A 265 14.84 -18.40 -10.48
N ALA A 266 14.63 -17.34 -11.23
CA ALA A 266 13.33 -16.91 -11.73
C ALA A 266 12.56 -17.98 -12.53
N PRO A 267 13.18 -18.84 -13.36
CA PRO A 267 12.46 -19.91 -14.06
C PRO A 267 11.73 -20.87 -13.09
N PHE A 268 12.28 -21.04 -11.89
CA PHE A 268 11.79 -21.99 -10.88
C PHE A 268 11.03 -21.32 -9.75
N ASN A 269 11.01 -19.98 -9.68
CA ASN A 269 10.41 -19.23 -8.57
C ASN A 269 9.56 -18.07 -9.09
N ALA A 270 8.23 -18.21 -8.95
CA ALA A 270 7.28 -17.20 -9.40
C ALA A 270 7.51 -15.82 -8.73
N THR A 271 7.85 -15.77 -7.44
CA THR A 271 8.11 -14.51 -6.72
C THR A 271 9.29 -13.78 -7.32
N LEU A 272 10.38 -14.48 -7.68
CA LEU A 272 11.55 -13.85 -8.32
C LEU A 272 11.23 -13.35 -9.72
N ARG A 273 10.42 -14.06 -10.51
CA ARG A 273 9.94 -13.55 -11.81
C ARG A 273 9.20 -12.23 -11.64
N GLU A 274 8.31 -12.18 -10.65
CA GLU A 274 7.52 -10.99 -10.35
C GLU A 274 8.38 -9.81 -9.87
N LEU A 275 9.45 -10.10 -9.10
CA LEU A 275 10.43 -9.09 -8.70
C LEU A 275 11.24 -8.56 -9.88
N LEU A 276 11.64 -9.43 -10.81
CA LEU A 276 12.37 -9.03 -12.01
C LEU A 276 11.54 -8.14 -12.94
N GLU A 277 10.24 -8.39 -13.04
CA GLU A 277 9.33 -7.53 -13.82
C GLU A 277 9.33 -6.09 -13.28
N MET A 278 9.46 -5.90 -11.96
CA MET A 278 9.45 -4.60 -11.30
C MET A 278 10.84 -3.94 -11.20
N ARG A 279 11.90 -4.60 -11.70
CA ARG A 279 13.28 -4.10 -11.57
C ARG A 279 13.51 -2.73 -12.22
N TYR A 280 12.70 -2.35 -13.22
CA TYR A 280 12.83 -1.04 -13.87
C TYR A 280 12.67 0.13 -12.90
N LEU A 281 11.84 -0.02 -11.85
CA LEU A 281 11.63 0.97 -10.78
C LEU A 281 12.86 1.14 -9.86
N TRP A 282 13.81 0.22 -9.91
CA TRP A 282 15.09 0.28 -9.19
C TRP A 282 16.25 0.78 -10.07
N ARG A 283 15.98 1.04 -11.34
CA ARG A 283 16.96 1.53 -12.31
C ARG A 283 16.75 2.98 -12.71
N GLN A 284 15.62 3.54 -12.38
CA GLN A 284 15.24 4.88 -12.74
C GLN A 284 14.56 5.55 -11.55
N SER A 285 14.89 6.80 -11.33
CA SER A 285 14.27 7.58 -10.26
C SER A 285 12.80 7.85 -10.58
N VAL A 286 11.91 7.48 -9.66
CA VAL A 286 10.46 7.71 -9.79
C VAL A 286 9.96 8.39 -8.53
N ARG A 287 9.41 9.58 -8.68
CA ARG A 287 8.82 10.38 -7.61
C ARG A 287 7.41 10.79 -7.99
N LEU A 288 6.48 10.67 -7.06
CA LEU A 288 5.11 11.15 -7.20
C LEU A 288 5.02 12.60 -6.71
N ASP A 289 4.37 13.45 -7.47
CA ASP A 289 4.05 14.84 -7.06
C ASP A 289 2.84 14.82 -6.13
N ASN A 290 2.97 15.32 -4.91
CA ASN A 290 1.89 15.39 -3.92
C ASN A 290 1.24 16.78 -3.81
N THR A 291 1.53 17.69 -4.72
CA THR A 291 1.04 19.07 -4.66
C THR A 291 -0.49 19.14 -4.54
N LYS A 292 -1.21 18.30 -5.29
CA LYS A 292 -2.68 18.23 -5.21
C LYS A 292 -3.16 17.76 -3.85
N LEU A 293 -2.50 16.74 -3.27
CA LEU A 293 -2.83 16.22 -1.95
C LEU A 293 -2.60 17.27 -0.85
N VAL A 294 -1.44 17.93 -0.86
CA VAL A 294 -1.09 18.98 0.11
C VAL A 294 -2.06 20.16 -0.02
N LYS A 295 -2.39 20.58 -1.24
CA LYS A 295 -3.38 21.64 -1.45
C LYS A 295 -4.76 21.26 -0.89
N PHE A 296 -5.16 19.99 -0.99
CA PHE A 296 -6.45 19.51 -0.52
C PHE A 296 -6.48 19.35 1.00
N LEU A 297 -5.49 18.68 1.61
CA LEU A 297 -5.46 18.38 3.04
C LEU A 297 -4.79 19.46 3.91
N GLY A 298 -4.03 20.38 3.33
CA GLY A 298 -3.14 21.33 4.03
C GLY A 298 -1.74 20.79 4.27
N ALA A 299 -1.61 19.50 4.58
CA ALA A 299 -0.33 18.80 4.74
C ALA A 299 -0.51 17.31 4.40
N GLU A 300 0.56 16.66 3.95
CA GLU A 300 0.61 15.20 3.84
C GLU A 300 1.00 14.61 5.21
N PRO A 301 0.25 13.63 5.76
CA PRO A 301 0.68 12.90 6.95
C PRO A 301 2.06 12.28 6.75
N HIS A 302 2.98 12.57 7.68
CA HIS A 302 4.37 12.17 7.53
C HIS A 302 5.02 11.86 8.87
N THR A 303 5.44 10.62 9.05
CA THR A 303 6.24 10.17 10.20
C THR A 303 7.73 10.29 9.84
N PRO A 304 8.61 10.88 10.67
CA PRO A 304 10.05 10.94 10.39
C PRO A 304 10.64 9.55 10.05
N LEU A 305 11.52 9.46 9.05
CA LEU A 305 12.00 8.18 8.52
C LEU A 305 12.59 7.25 9.58
N ASP A 306 13.44 7.77 10.46
CA ASP A 306 14.06 6.94 11.52
C ASP A 306 13.02 6.38 12.51
N VAL A 307 11.92 7.12 12.78
CA VAL A 307 10.80 6.64 13.61
C VAL A 307 10.01 5.58 12.86
N ALA A 308 9.72 5.80 11.58
CA ALA A 308 9.00 4.85 10.74
C ALA A 308 9.77 3.54 10.56
N VAL A 309 11.09 3.61 10.33
CA VAL A 309 11.98 2.45 10.22
C VAL A 309 12.09 1.70 11.54
N HIS A 310 12.28 2.43 12.66
CA HIS A 310 12.33 1.81 13.99
C HIS A 310 11.03 1.02 14.27
N THR A 311 9.87 1.66 14.09
CA THR A 311 8.56 1.02 14.30
C THR A 311 8.36 -0.17 13.36
N THR A 312 8.87 -0.07 12.13
CA THR A 312 8.82 -1.16 11.16
C THR A 312 9.66 -2.37 11.62
N LEU A 313 10.92 -2.15 12.01
CA LEU A 313 11.79 -3.22 12.48
C LEU A 313 11.24 -3.88 13.76
N GLN A 314 10.64 -3.09 14.65
CA GLN A 314 9.98 -3.58 15.85
C GLN A 314 8.77 -4.48 15.51
N GLY A 315 7.87 -3.99 14.64
CA GLY A 315 6.70 -4.74 14.20
C GLY A 315 7.01 -5.98 13.36
N GLN A 316 8.19 -6.00 12.70
CA GLN A 316 8.72 -7.16 11.98
C GLN A 316 9.48 -8.14 12.89
N GLY A 317 9.56 -7.88 14.22
CA GLY A 317 10.27 -8.72 15.19
C GLY A 317 11.79 -8.71 15.03
N CYS A 318 12.34 -7.66 14.40
CA CYS A 318 13.79 -7.53 14.21
C CYS A 318 14.51 -6.93 15.42
N ILE A 319 13.78 -6.18 16.22
CA ILE A 319 14.23 -5.53 17.46
C ILE A 319 13.14 -5.68 18.53
N ASP A 320 13.55 -5.67 19.81
CA ASP A 320 12.64 -5.80 20.94
C ASP A 320 11.78 -4.55 21.16
N HIS A 321 10.66 -4.70 21.87
CA HIS A 321 9.75 -3.61 22.25
C HIS A 321 10.28 -2.77 23.44
N THR A 322 11.56 -2.85 23.77
CA THR A 322 12.17 -2.01 24.79
C THR A 322 12.29 -0.57 24.29
N GLU A 323 12.04 0.38 25.19
CA GLU A 323 12.20 1.82 24.88
C GLU A 323 13.60 2.10 24.36
N ILE A 324 13.69 2.95 23.34
CA ILE A 324 14.97 3.45 22.84
C ILE A 324 15.71 4.05 24.03
N PRO A 325 16.94 3.59 24.38
CA PRO A 325 17.75 4.29 25.36
C PRO A 325 17.87 5.76 24.92
N ARG A 326 17.40 6.69 25.75
CA ARG A 326 17.56 8.12 25.50
C ARG A 326 19.05 8.35 25.32
N THR A 327 19.46 8.67 24.11
CA THR A 327 20.84 9.10 23.87
C THR A 327 21.03 10.36 24.70
N THR A 328 21.82 10.26 25.77
CA THR A 328 22.35 11.41 26.51
C THR A 328 23.18 12.19 25.50
N VAL A 329 22.77 13.43 25.21
CA VAL A 329 23.49 14.42 24.40
C VAL A 329 24.73 14.83 25.13
#